data_8930fa5b84a93ba1f095064759e0a4f5
#
_entry.id   8930fa5b84a93ba1f095064759e0a4f5
#
_cell.length_a   1.000
_cell.length_b   1.000
_cell.length_c   1.000
_cell.angle_alpha   90.00
_cell.angle_beta   90.00
_cell.angle_gamma   90.00
#
_symmetry.space_group_name_H-M   'P 1'
#
loop_
_entity.id
_entity.type
_entity.pdbx_description
1 polymer ?
#
loop_
_entity_poly.entity_id
_entity_poly.type
_entity_poly.pdbx_seq_one_letter_code
_entity_poly.pdbx_strand_id
1 'polypeptide(L)'
;TLLNLMQQATAVADRTEVLGPIDEAPVSAAPRTSAPNSETYTRRRRNLLIGIGAGAAVLMVALLVLASVLSRIFGDVSGGLNKDELGLNAPTASTSAASSAPPGSVVKPTKVTVFSPDGGADNPGEADLAIDGNPATSWKTDIYTDPVPFPSFKNGVGLMLQLPQATVVGTVAIDVASTGTKVEIRSASTPTPATLEDTAVLTSATALRPGHNTISVEAAAPTSNLLVWISTLGTTDGKSQADISEITIYAAS
;
A
#
# COMPACT_ATOMS: atom_id res chain seq x y z
N THR A 1 14.42 50.48 -47.43
CA THR A 1 14.18 50.70 -46.03
C THR A 1 14.83 49.64 -45.15
N LEU A 2 15.81 48.92 -45.72
CA LEU A 2 16.57 47.88 -45.04
C LEU A 2 17.87 48.39 -44.36
N LEU A 3 18.10 49.68 -44.45
CA LEU A 3 19.35 50.32 -43.97
C LEU A 3 19.23 50.86 -42.53
N ASN A 4 18.03 50.84 -41.91
CA ASN A 4 17.81 51.41 -40.59
C ASN A 4 17.79 50.37 -39.47
N LEU A 5 17.90 49.07 -39.80
CA LEU A 5 17.93 47.96 -38.81
C LEU A 5 19.35 47.51 -38.41
N MET A 6 20.38 47.96 -39.15
CA MET A 6 21.75 47.59 -38.86
C MET A 6 22.54 48.60 -38.00
N GLN A 7 21.94 49.73 -37.61
CA GLN A 7 22.62 50.72 -36.77
C GLN A 7 22.24 50.70 -35.30
N GLN A 8 21.36 49.81 -34.87
CA GLN A 8 21.01 49.67 -33.44
C GLN A 8 21.71 48.46 -32.71
N ALA A 9 22.56 47.73 -33.39
CA ALA A 9 23.23 46.55 -32.83
C ALA A 9 24.65 46.82 -32.30
N THR A 10 25.16 48.06 -32.27
CA THR A 10 26.56 48.36 -31.89
C THR A 10 26.73 49.29 -30.70
N ALA A 11 25.72 49.47 -29.86
CA ALA A 11 25.77 50.43 -28.75
C ALA A 11 25.54 49.78 -27.36
N VAL A 12 25.89 48.51 -27.16
CA VAL A 12 25.89 47.87 -25.82
C VAL A 12 27.15 46.99 -25.67
N ALA A 13 28.29 47.61 -25.70
CA ALA A 13 29.53 46.98 -25.28
C ALA A 13 30.52 48.10 -24.92
N ASP A 14 30.36 48.73 -23.78
CA ASP A 14 31.47 49.29 -22.97
C ASP A 14 30.91 49.90 -21.68
N ARG A 15 30.85 49.10 -20.64
CA ARG A 15 30.84 49.57 -19.26
C ARG A 15 31.50 48.51 -18.37
N THR A 16 32.81 48.57 -18.36
CA THR A 16 33.63 47.93 -17.33
C THR A 16 33.60 48.88 -16.13
N GLU A 17 32.76 48.63 -15.15
CA GLU A 17 32.85 49.27 -13.83
C GLU A 17 33.94 48.58 -13.02
N VAL A 18 34.98 49.34 -12.74
CA VAL A 18 36.09 49.00 -11.84
C VAL A 18 35.53 49.01 -10.42
N LEU A 19 35.36 47.81 -9.82
CA LEU A 19 35.08 47.64 -8.39
C LEU A 19 36.35 47.96 -7.60
N GLY A 20 36.29 49.00 -6.77
CA GLY A 20 37.30 49.36 -5.77
C GLY A 20 37.41 48.34 -4.64
N PRO A 21 38.48 48.38 -3.85
CA PRO A 21 38.74 47.39 -2.83
C PRO A 21 37.72 47.45 -1.68
N ILE A 22 37.14 46.28 -1.35
CA ILE A 22 36.20 46.12 -0.25
C ILE A 22 36.99 46.15 1.05
N ASP A 23 36.68 47.14 1.90
CA ASP A 23 37.22 47.30 3.25
C ASP A 23 36.70 46.16 4.15
N GLU A 24 37.61 45.38 4.70
CA GLU A 24 37.34 44.21 5.50
C GLU A 24 36.96 44.64 6.93
N ALA A 25 35.63 44.64 7.24
CA ALA A 25 35.16 44.86 8.59
C ALA A 25 35.31 43.59 9.44
N PRO A 26 35.70 43.67 10.72
CA PRO A 26 35.97 42.50 11.54
C PRO A 26 34.70 41.73 11.86
N VAL A 27 34.70 40.42 11.53
CA VAL A 27 33.64 39.48 11.85
C VAL A 27 33.57 39.27 13.35
N SER A 28 32.49 39.81 13.96
CA SER A 28 32.16 39.55 15.36
C SER A 28 31.77 38.09 15.53
N ALA A 29 32.50 37.38 16.42
CA ALA A 29 32.27 35.96 16.71
C ALA A 29 30.88 35.76 17.34
N ALA A 30 30.01 35.03 16.63
CA ALA A 30 28.75 34.52 17.19
C ALA A 30 29.04 33.43 18.25
N PRO A 31 28.27 33.38 19.35
CA PRO A 31 28.48 32.35 20.38
C PRO A 31 28.13 30.96 19.82
N ARG A 32 29.03 30.00 20.03
CA ARG A 32 28.85 28.60 19.71
C ARG A 32 27.74 28.04 20.59
N THR A 33 26.58 27.78 20.01
CA THR A 33 25.52 26.98 20.63
C THR A 33 26.00 25.53 20.67
N SER A 34 26.24 25.02 21.86
CA SER A 34 26.60 23.63 22.09
C SER A 34 25.49 22.72 21.61
N ALA A 35 25.78 21.81 20.69
CA ALA A 35 24.87 20.75 20.27
C ALA A 35 24.50 19.86 21.46
N PRO A 36 23.23 19.49 21.66
CA PRO A 36 22.86 18.58 22.74
C PRO A 36 23.42 17.19 22.47
N ASN A 37 24.06 16.62 23.50
CA ASN A 37 24.67 15.30 23.51
C ASN A 37 23.70 14.22 23.00
N SER A 38 24.08 13.54 21.92
CA SER A 38 23.34 12.44 21.32
C SER A 38 23.30 11.14 22.17
N GLU A 39 23.97 11.11 23.31
CA GLU A 39 24.03 9.89 24.15
C GLU A 39 22.80 9.63 25.01
N THR A 40 21.98 10.64 25.29
CA THR A 40 20.77 10.46 26.13
C THR A 40 19.58 9.89 25.36
N TYR A 41 19.58 9.98 24.03
CA TYR A 41 18.44 9.50 23.21
C TYR A 41 18.44 7.98 22.98
N THR A 42 19.61 7.37 22.90
CA THR A 42 19.77 5.92 22.70
C THR A 42 19.45 5.10 23.96
N ARG A 43 19.70 5.65 25.14
CA ARG A 43 19.41 4.96 26.40
C ARG A 43 17.91 4.87 26.71
N ARG A 44 17.14 5.87 26.32
CA ARG A 44 15.69 5.92 26.58
C ARG A 44 14.90 4.94 25.68
N ARG A 45 15.33 4.75 24.43
CA ARG A 45 14.69 3.77 23.51
C ARG A 45 14.95 2.32 23.91
N ARG A 46 16.15 2.01 24.45
CA ARG A 46 16.51 0.64 24.86
C ARG A 46 15.72 0.17 26.07
N ASN A 47 15.40 1.08 26.99
CA ASN A 47 14.61 0.74 28.18
C ASN A 47 13.11 0.62 27.88
N LEU A 48 12.59 1.31 26.83
CA LEU A 48 11.19 1.20 26.41
C LEU A 48 10.89 -0.16 25.73
N LEU A 49 11.85 -0.66 24.93
CA LEU A 49 11.70 -1.95 24.23
C LEU A 49 11.79 -3.15 25.19
N ILE A 50 12.55 -3.05 26.28
CA ILE A 50 12.65 -4.10 27.29
C ILE A 50 11.36 -4.20 28.15
N GLY A 51 10.68 -3.06 28.38
CA GLY A 51 9.44 -3.04 29.16
C GLY A 51 8.25 -3.67 28.41
N ILE A 52 8.18 -3.50 27.09
CA ILE A 52 7.07 -4.03 26.27
C ILE A 52 7.22 -5.56 26.07
N GLY A 53 8.45 -6.06 25.93
CA GLY A 53 8.70 -7.51 25.76
C GLY A 53 8.33 -8.33 27.00
N ALA A 54 8.59 -7.83 28.19
CA ALA A 54 8.28 -8.55 29.44
C ALA A 54 6.78 -8.60 29.73
N GLY A 55 6.03 -7.54 29.41
CA GLY A 55 4.58 -7.50 29.60
C GLY A 55 3.82 -8.45 28.66
N ALA A 56 4.24 -8.56 27.41
CA ALA A 56 3.62 -9.45 26.44
C ALA A 56 3.83 -10.93 26.77
N ALA A 57 5.01 -11.31 27.28
CA ALA A 57 5.30 -12.67 27.69
C ALA A 57 4.45 -13.12 28.89
N VAL A 58 4.26 -12.24 29.87
CA VAL A 58 3.44 -12.52 31.07
C VAL A 58 1.96 -12.68 30.66
N LEU A 59 1.47 -11.85 29.74
CA LEU A 59 0.09 -11.91 29.27
C LEU A 59 -0.19 -13.19 28.46
N MET A 60 0.76 -13.64 27.63
CA MET A 60 0.67 -14.90 26.89
C MET A 60 0.62 -16.11 27.83
N VAL A 61 1.48 -16.13 28.85
CA VAL A 61 1.47 -17.22 29.85
C VAL A 61 0.16 -17.24 30.64
N ALA A 62 -0.36 -16.07 31.01
CA ALA A 62 -1.64 -15.97 31.71
C ALA A 62 -2.82 -16.47 30.86
N LEU A 63 -2.84 -16.17 29.56
CA LEU A 63 -3.86 -16.68 28.63
C LEU A 63 -3.77 -18.18 28.41
N LEU A 64 -2.58 -18.75 28.34
CA LEU A 64 -2.39 -20.19 28.20
C LEU A 64 -2.80 -20.95 29.46
N VAL A 65 -2.53 -20.41 30.65
CA VAL A 65 -2.98 -20.97 31.91
C VAL A 65 -4.50 -20.89 32.04
N LEU A 66 -5.11 -19.77 31.65
CA LEU A 66 -6.56 -19.60 31.66
C LEU A 66 -7.24 -20.59 30.70
N ALA A 67 -6.71 -20.76 29.48
CA ALA A 67 -7.22 -21.72 28.51
C ALA A 67 -7.14 -23.16 29.01
N SER A 68 -6.03 -23.53 29.68
CA SER A 68 -5.87 -24.88 30.24
C SER A 68 -6.75 -25.15 31.48
N VAL A 69 -7.08 -24.11 32.24
CA VAL A 69 -8.02 -24.26 33.38
C VAL A 69 -9.47 -24.37 32.88
N LEU A 70 -9.85 -23.54 31.85
CA LEU A 70 -11.18 -23.65 31.24
C LEU A 70 -11.39 -25.03 30.58
N SER A 71 -10.42 -25.57 29.87
CA SER A 71 -10.56 -26.90 29.26
C SER A 71 -10.71 -28.05 30.29
N ARG A 72 -10.19 -27.88 31.50
CA ARG A 72 -10.40 -28.85 32.61
C ARG A 72 -11.76 -28.72 33.29
N ILE A 73 -12.36 -27.48 33.26
CA ILE A 73 -13.68 -27.25 33.88
C ILE A 73 -14.81 -27.61 32.91
N PHE A 74 -14.59 -27.42 31.61
CA PHE A 74 -15.59 -27.67 30.55
C PHE A 74 -15.34 -28.96 29.74
N GLY A 75 -14.22 -29.66 29.98
CA GLY A 75 -13.83 -30.86 29.24
C GLY A 75 -14.58 -32.14 29.61
N ASP A 76 -15.38 -32.14 30.65
CA ASP A 76 -15.99 -33.37 31.21
C ASP A 76 -17.54 -33.38 31.12
N VAL A 77 -18.13 -32.60 30.24
CA VAL A 77 -19.58 -32.64 29.94
C VAL A 77 -19.86 -33.35 28.61
N SER A 78 -19.09 -34.39 28.30
CA SER A 78 -19.36 -35.29 27.17
C SER A 78 -20.08 -36.54 27.59
N GLY A 79 -20.99 -36.44 28.57
CA GLY A 79 -21.86 -37.50 29.07
C GLY A 79 -23.30 -37.25 28.63
N GLY A 80 -23.71 -37.91 27.57
CA GLY A 80 -25.05 -38.35 27.21
C GLY A 80 -26.26 -37.50 27.60
N LEU A 81 -26.59 -36.50 26.75
CA LEU A 81 -27.98 -36.05 26.64
C LEU A 81 -28.41 -36.29 25.20
N ASN A 82 -29.32 -37.24 25.01
CA ASN A 82 -29.96 -37.50 23.73
C ASN A 82 -30.71 -36.22 23.29
N LYS A 83 -30.37 -35.70 22.11
CA LYS A 83 -30.90 -34.48 21.51
C LYS A 83 -32.41 -34.54 21.18
N ASP A 84 -33.00 -35.69 21.29
CA ASP A 84 -34.37 -35.93 20.82
C ASP A 84 -35.46 -35.65 21.90
N GLU A 85 -35.07 -35.38 23.15
CA GLU A 85 -36.05 -35.21 24.23
C GLU A 85 -36.32 -33.73 24.65
N LEU A 86 -35.60 -32.77 24.09
CA LEU A 86 -35.74 -31.35 24.52
C LEU A 86 -36.39 -30.41 23.49
N GLY A 87 -37.17 -30.90 22.53
CA GLY A 87 -38.13 -30.08 21.74
C GLY A 87 -37.70 -28.64 21.37
N LEU A 88 -36.41 -28.31 21.41
CA LEU A 88 -35.88 -27.01 21.05
C LEU A 88 -35.49 -27.02 19.57
N ASN A 89 -36.47 -26.71 18.71
CA ASN A 89 -36.19 -26.18 17.39
C ASN A 89 -35.49 -24.82 17.53
N ALA A 90 -34.22 -24.83 17.84
CA ALA A 90 -33.40 -23.68 17.62
C ALA A 90 -33.34 -23.46 16.11
N PRO A 91 -33.57 -22.24 15.59
CA PRO A 91 -33.32 -21.96 14.20
C PRO A 91 -31.84 -22.27 13.97
N THR A 92 -31.57 -23.27 13.13
CA THR A 92 -30.24 -23.54 12.62
C THR A 92 -29.79 -22.24 11.96
N ALA A 93 -28.94 -21.49 12.65
CA ALA A 93 -28.17 -20.46 11.98
C ALA A 93 -27.42 -21.21 10.88
N SER A 94 -27.93 -21.10 9.66
CA SER A 94 -27.18 -21.48 8.48
C SER A 94 -25.93 -20.61 8.52
N THR A 95 -24.85 -21.17 9.07
CA THR A 95 -23.52 -20.67 8.77
C THR A 95 -23.43 -20.84 7.26
N SER A 96 -23.67 -19.75 6.54
CA SER A 96 -23.46 -19.67 5.11
C SER A 96 -21.95 -19.98 4.96
N ALA A 97 -21.65 -21.25 4.66
CA ALA A 97 -20.31 -21.62 4.26
C ALA A 97 -20.00 -20.72 3.07
N ALA A 98 -19.08 -19.79 3.26
CA ALA A 98 -18.60 -18.94 2.21
C ALA A 98 -18.14 -19.90 1.10
N SER A 99 -18.91 -19.94 0.00
CA SER A 99 -18.62 -20.80 -1.15
C SER A 99 -17.32 -20.27 -1.75
N SER A 100 -16.21 -20.92 -1.43
CA SER A 100 -14.92 -20.59 -2.02
C SER A 100 -14.95 -20.91 -3.52
N ALA A 101 -14.36 -20.05 -4.34
CA ALA A 101 -14.18 -20.32 -5.76
C ALA A 101 -13.37 -21.63 -5.96
N PRO A 102 -13.65 -22.41 -7.04
CA PRO A 102 -12.84 -23.59 -7.36
C PRO A 102 -11.35 -23.23 -7.50
N PRO A 103 -10.44 -24.13 -7.08
CA PRO A 103 -9.00 -23.92 -7.18
C PRO A 103 -8.55 -23.58 -8.62
N GLY A 104 -7.70 -22.56 -8.78
CA GLY A 104 -7.22 -22.11 -10.08
C GLY A 104 -8.27 -21.40 -10.95
N SER A 105 -9.51 -21.25 -10.48
CA SER A 105 -10.55 -20.53 -11.23
C SER A 105 -10.36 -19.03 -11.20
N VAL A 106 -10.77 -18.36 -12.28
CA VAL A 106 -10.82 -16.90 -12.34
C VAL A 106 -11.89 -16.37 -11.39
N VAL A 107 -11.52 -15.40 -10.57
CA VAL A 107 -12.41 -14.70 -9.64
C VAL A 107 -12.57 -13.27 -10.15
N LYS A 108 -13.72 -12.96 -10.75
CA LYS A 108 -14.00 -11.63 -11.26
C LYS A 108 -14.42 -10.70 -10.10
N PRO A 109 -13.73 -9.59 -9.86
CA PRO A 109 -14.15 -8.61 -8.86
C PRO A 109 -15.54 -8.03 -9.21
N THR A 110 -16.33 -7.72 -8.19
CA THR A 110 -17.65 -7.08 -8.35
C THR A 110 -17.56 -5.56 -8.36
N LYS A 111 -16.48 -5.03 -7.80
CA LYS A 111 -16.23 -3.60 -7.71
C LYS A 111 -14.74 -3.33 -7.55
N VAL A 112 -14.29 -2.20 -8.10
CA VAL A 112 -12.96 -1.65 -7.84
C VAL A 112 -13.09 -0.19 -7.42
N THR A 113 -12.21 0.26 -6.53
CA THR A 113 -12.11 1.65 -6.09
C THR A 113 -10.66 2.03 -5.89
N VAL A 114 -10.32 3.30 -6.07
CA VAL A 114 -8.97 3.78 -5.80
C VAL A 114 -8.79 3.96 -4.29
N PHE A 115 -7.75 3.34 -3.76
CA PHE A 115 -7.29 3.49 -2.39
C PHE A 115 -6.11 4.45 -2.34
N SER A 116 -6.27 5.59 -1.66
CA SER A 116 -5.28 6.66 -1.57
C SER A 116 -5.34 7.29 -0.17
N PRO A 117 -4.70 6.68 0.83
CA PRO A 117 -4.81 7.13 2.22
C PRO A 117 -4.12 8.48 2.47
N ASP A 118 -3.11 8.83 1.66
CA ASP A 118 -2.27 10.01 1.88
C ASP A 118 -2.72 11.23 1.06
N GLY A 119 -3.90 11.19 0.42
CA GLY A 119 -4.34 12.32 -0.41
C GLY A 119 -5.49 12.01 -1.35
N GLY A 120 -5.67 12.83 -2.37
CA GLY A 120 -6.68 12.64 -3.39
C GLY A 120 -6.51 11.31 -4.14
N ALA A 121 -7.63 10.68 -4.50
CA ALA A 121 -7.63 9.47 -5.30
C ALA A 121 -7.29 9.79 -6.76
N ASP A 122 -6.40 9.00 -7.35
CA ASP A 122 -5.95 9.15 -8.74
C ASP A 122 -7.01 8.62 -9.70
N ASN A 123 -7.60 9.47 -10.52
CA ASN A 123 -8.58 9.11 -11.55
C ASN A 123 -9.65 8.10 -11.08
N PRO A 124 -10.38 8.35 -9.97
CA PRO A 124 -11.27 7.37 -9.36
C PRO A 124 -12.45 6.97 -10.24
N GLY A 125 -12.85 7.81 -11.20
CA GLY A 125 -13.90 7.51 -12.18
C GLY A 125 -13.49 6.53 -13.27
N GLU A 126 -12.20 6.20 -13.37
CA GLU A 126 -11.63 5.30 -14.38
C GLU A 126 -11.18 3.96 -13.79
N ALA A 127 -11.36 3.74 -12.49
CA ALA A 127 -10.88 2.53 -11.81
C ALA A 127 -11.38 1.24 -12.44
N ASP A 128 -12.62 1.21 -12.93
CA ASP A 128 -13.25 0.05 -13.57
C ASP A 128 -12.53 -0.41 -14.84
N LEU A 129 -11.74 0.47 -15.50
CA LEU A 129 -10.95 0.12 -16.67
C LEU A 129 -9.84 -0.91 -16.38
N ALA A 130 -9.49 -1.09 -15.10
CA ALA A 130 -8.51 -2.10 -14.69
C ALA A 130 -9.10 -3.51 -14.54
N ILE A 131 -10.43 -3.69 -14.72
CA ILE A 131 -11.14 -4.98 -14.59
C ILE A 131 -12.23 -5.15 -15.64
N ASP A 132 -12.24 -4.35 -16.70
CA ASP A 132 -13.31 -4.34 -17.72
C ASP A 132 -13.18 -5.46 -18.75
N GLY A 133 -12.03 -6.15 -18.77
CA GLY A 133 -11.72 -7.23 -19.72
C GLY A 133 -11.24 -6.71 -21.08
N ASN A 134 -10.89 -5.43 -21.19
CA ASN A 134 -10.40 -4.80 -22.41
C ASN A 134 -8.96 -4.29 -22.24
N PRO A 135 -7.95 -4.99 -22.73
CA PRO A 135 -6.55 -4.59 -22.56
C PRO A 135 -6.17 -3.31 -23.34
N ALA A 136 -7.08 -2.74 -24.12
CA ALA A 136 -6.85 -1.46 -24.80
C ALA A 136 -7.24 -0.24 -23.95
N THR A 137 -7.95 -0.44 -22.85
CA THR A 137 -8.27 0.57 -21.85
C THR A 137 -7.36 0.42 -20.64
N SER A 138 -7.17 1.47 -19.85
CA SER A 138 -6.40 1.37 -18.62
C SER A 138 -6.79 2.44 -17.60
N TRP A 139 -6.79 2.07 -16.35
CA TRP A 139 -6.70 3.03 -15.26
C TRP A 139 -5.28 3.55 -15.15
N LYS A 140 -5.13 4.84 -14.91
CA LYS A 140 -3.83 5.50 -14.76
C LYS A 140 -3.77 6.29 -13.47
N THR A 141 -2.59 6.31 -12.83
CA THR A 141 -2.35 7.27 -11.76
C THR A 141 -2.35 8.70 -12.30
N ASP A 142 -2.38 9.69 -11.43
CA ASP A 142 -2.03 11.05 -11.84
C ASP A 142 -0.59 11.11 -12.36
N ILE A 143 -0.28 12.17 -13.13
CA ILE A 143 1.09 12.42 -13.56
C ILE A 143 1.79 13.22 -12.48
N TYR A 144 2.89 12.68 -11.96
CA TYR A 144 3.67 13.32 -10.93
C TYR A 144 4.94 13.96 -11.51
N THR A 145 5.36 15.10 -10.93
CA THR A 145 6.60 15.77 -11.31
C THR A 145 7.82 15.14 -10.66
N ASP A 146 7.65 14.66 -9.40
CA ASP A 146 8.70 13.96 -8.67
C ASP A 146 8.71 12.49 -9.09
N PRO A 147 9.87 11.94 -9.47
CA PRO A 147 9.88 10.63 -10.07
C PRO A 147 9.73 9.53 -9.02
N VAL A 148 10.56 9.02 -8.32
CA VAL A 148 10.57 7.71 -7.66
C VAL A 148 10.92 7.81 -6.18
N PRO A 149 10.26 7.05 -5.32
CA PRO A 149 9.18 6.07 -5.54
C PRO A 149 7.81 6.72 -5.75
N PHE A 150 7.52 7.80 -5.03
CA PHE A 150 6.38 8.69 -5.10
C PHE A 150 6.79 10.08 -4.60
N PRO A 151 6.04 11.17 -4.89
CA PRO A 151 6.29 12.46 -4.29
C PRO A 151 6.19 12.39 -2.76
N SER A 152 6.92 13.25 -2.05
CA SER A 152 7.08 13.20 -0.58
C SER A 152 5.78 13.26 0.23
N PHE A 153 4.68 13.71 -0.37
CA PHE A 153 3.36 13.79 0.27
C PHE A 153 2.50 12.53 0.10
N LYS A 154 2.98 11.51 -0.63
CA LYS A 154 2.21 10.30 -0.94
C LYS A 154 3.12 9.07 -0.93
N ASN A 155 2.75 8.05 -0.14
CA ASN A 155 3.53 6.81 -0.06
C ASN A 155 3.16 5.80 -1.16
N GLY A 156 2.06 6.03 -1.84
CA GLY A 156 1.57 5.17 -2.90
C GLY A 156 0.10 5.40 -3.22
N VAL A 157 -0.43 4.59 -4.10
CA VAL A 157 -1.85 4.51 -4.46
C VAL A 157 -2.17 3.09 -4.90
N GLY A 158 -3.40 2.65 -4.78
CA GLY A 158 -3.77 1.30 -5.20
C GLY A 158 -5.21 1.16 -5.64
N LEU A 159 -5.50 -0.02 -6.15
CA LEU A 159 -6.85 -0.45 -6.53
C LEU A 159 -7.36 -1.47 -5.51
N MET A 160 -8.44 -1.13 -4.82
CA MET A 160 -9.16 -2.01 -3.90
C MET A 160 -10.23 -2.77 -4.67
N LEU A 161 -10.08 -4.07 -4.75
CA LEU A 161 -10.93 -5.00 -5.48
C LEU A 161 -11.84 -5.73 -4.49
N GLN A 162 -13.15 -5.66 -4.69
CA GLN A 162 -14.12 -6.42 -3.91
C GLN A 162 -14.45 -7.71 -4.64
N LEU A 163 -14.20 -8.84 -3.99
CA LEU A 163 -14.49 -10.16 -4.54
C LEU A 163 -15.95 -10.57 -4.24
N PRO A 164 -16.60 -11.36 -5.10
CA PRO A 164 -17.98 -11.79 -4.92
C PRO A 164 -18.18 -12.63 -3.66
N GLN A 165 -17.12 -13.29 -3.19
CA GLN A 165 -17.08 -14.11 -2.00
C GLN A 165 -15.67 -14.16 -1.44
N ALA A 166 -15.53 -14.51 -0.16
CA ALA A 166 -14.23 -14.72 0.45
C ALA A 166 -13.48 -15.86 -0.28
N THR A 167 -12.30 -15.56 -0.81
CA THR A 167 -11.50 -16.45 -1.65
C THR A 167 -10.06 -16.52 -1.15
N VAL A 168 -9.49 -17.70 -1.12
CA VAL A 168 -8.04 -17.87 -0.97
C VAL A 168 -7.42 -17.56 -2.33
N VAL A 169 -6.71 -16.45 -2.43
CA VAL A 169 -6.09 -16.01 -3.68
C VAL A 169 -4.77 -16.73 -3.88
N GLY A 170 -4.58 -17.38 -5.01
CA GLY A 170 -3.34 -18.07 -5.37
C GLY A 170 -2.48 -17.29 -6.35
N THR A 171 -3.10 -16.48 -7.24
CA THR A 171 -2.37 -15.73 -8.26
C THR A 171 -3.12 -14.45 -8.61
N VAL A 172 -2.36 -13.40 -8.85
CA VAL A 172 -2.86 -12.14 -9.44
C VAL A 172 -2.07 -11.87 -10.71
N ALA A 173 -2.75 -11.78 -11.83
CA ALA A 173 -2.18 -11.34 -13.10
C ALA A 173 -2.48 -9.85 -13.29
N ILE A 174 -1.49 -9.09 -13.76
CA ILE A 174 -1.59 -7.64 -13.95
C ILE A 174 -0.95 -7.27 -15.29
N ASP A 175 -1.71 -6.60 -16.14
CA ASP A 175 -1.25 -6.07 -17.41
C ASP A 175 -0.99 -4.56 -17.28
N VAL A 176 0.22 -4.12 -17.65
CA VAL A 176 0.67 -2.73 -17.55
C VAL A 176 1.44 -2.32 -18.79
N ALA A 177 1.41 -1.04 -19.16
CA ALA A 177 2.33 -0.47 -20.15
C ALA A 177 3.53 0.25 -19.51
N SER A 178 3.42 0.62 -18.23
CA SER A 178 4.46 1.34 -17.50
C SER A 178 5.71 0.49 -17.25
N THR A 179 6.85 1.17 -17.19
CA THR A 179 8.16 0.57 -16.85
C THR A 179 8.59 1.00 -15.46
N GLY A 180 9.04 0.05 -14.63
CA GLY A 180 9.60 0.35 -13.30
C GLY A 180 8.57 0.42 -12.18
N THR A 181 7.29 0.22 -12.47
CA THR A 181 6.22 0.13 -11.44
C THR A 181 6.47 -1.06 -10.52
N LYS A 182 6.31 -0.84 -9.20
CA LYS A 182 6.31 -1.94 -8.22
C LYS A 182 4.99 -1.99 -7.50
N VAL A 183 4.48 -3.19 -7.30
CA VAL A 183 3.21 -3.44 -6.61
C VAL A 183 3.38 -4.43 -5.47
N GLU A 184 2.54 -4.27 -4.45
CA GLU A 184 2.30 -5.25 -3.39
C GLU A 184 0.88 -5.75 -3.50
N ILE A 185 0.66 -7.04 -3.30
CA ILE A 185 -0.69 -7.57 -3.14
C ILE A 185 -0.97 -7.64 -1.64
N ARG A 186 -2.11 -7.09 -1.24
CA ARG A 186 -2.51 -6.99 0.16
C ARG A 186 -3.97 -7.41 0.32
N SER A 187 -4.36 -7.86 1.50
CA SER A 187 -5.76 -8.12 1.84
C SER A 187 -6.27 -7.07 2.82
N ALA A 188 -7.57 -6.82 2.84
CA ALA A 188 -8.21 -5.95 3.79
C ALA A 188 -9.48 -6.59 4.38
N SER A 189 -9.75 -6.31 5.65
CA SER A 189 -10.97 -6.77 6.32
C SER A 189 -12.22 -6.02 5.85
N THR A 190 -12.04 -4.79 5.33
CA THR A 190 -13.11 -3.94 4.82
C THR A 190 -12.76 -3.42 3.42
N PRO A 191 -13.75 -3.05 2.60
CA PRO A 191 -13.50 -2.46 1.27
C PRO A 191 -12.96 -1.02 1.33
N THR A 192 -12.98 -0.39 2.50
CA THR A 192 -12.56 0.99 2.71
C THR A 192 -11.70 1.11 3.97
N PRO A 193 -10.48 0.52 4.00
CA PRO A 193 -9.56 0.72 5.11
C PRO A 193 -9.18 2.21 5.21
N ALA A 194 -8.93 2.70 6.41
CA ALA A 194 -8.57 4.11 6.62
C ALA A 194 -7.10 4.37 6.26
N THR A 195 -6.22 3.42 6.55
CA THR A 195 -4.78 3.53 6.35
C THR A 195 -4.22 2.26 5.68
N LEU A 196 -2.98 2.31 5.20
CA LEU A 196 -2.31 1.15 4.62
C LEU A 196 -2.05 0.06 5.68
N GLU A 197 -1.84 0.46 6.93
CA GLU A 197 -1.62 -0.43 8.07
C GLU A 197 -2.86 -1.28 8.42
N ASP A 198 -4.05 -0.85 8.00
CA ASP A 198 -5.30 -1.63 8.14
C ASP A 198 -5.39 -2.78 7.13
N THR A 199 -4.36 -2.95 6.30
CA THR A 199 -4.25 -4.01 5.31
C THR A 199 -3.10 -4.97 5.62
N ALA A 200 -3.23 -6.23 5.26
CA ALA A 200 -2.19 -7.24 5.46
C ALA A 200 -1.44 -7.54 4.16
N VAL A 201 -0.12 -7.55 4.21
CA VAL A 201 0.75 -7.87 3.05
C VAL A 201 0.61 -9.36 2.72
N LEU A 202 0.29 -9.68 1.49
CA LEU A 202 0.28 -11.04 0.95
C LEU A 202 1.52 -11.33 0.10
N THR A 203 2.07 -10.30 -0.58
CA THR A 203 3.32 -10.42 -1.33
C THR A 203 4.21 -9.21 -1.07
N SER A 204 5.53 -9.41 -1.09
CA SER A 204 6.48 -8.30 -1.10
C SER A 204 6.35 -7.47 -2.39
N ALA A 205 6.87 -6.23 -2.35
CA ALA A 205 6.88 -5.34 -3.51
C ALA A 205 7.57 -6.01 -4.71
N THR A 206 6.79 -6.24 -5.77
CA THR A 206 7.22 -6.93 -6.98
C THR A 206 7.31 -5.92 -8.13
N ALA A 207 8.44 -5.91 -8.84
CA ALA A 207 8.62 -5.07 -10.01
C ALA A 207 7.87 -5.66 -11.22
N LEU A 208 7.02 -4.83 -11.84
CA LEU A 208 6.30 -5.18 -13.06
C LEU A 208 7.12 -4.81 -14.30
N ARG A 209 6.88 -5.54 -15.37
CA ARG A 209 7.38 -5.27 -16.72
C ARG A 209 6.22 -4.89 -17.63
N PRO A 210 6.44 -4.07 -18.67
CA PRO A 210 5.39 -3.84 -19.67
C PRO A 210 4.82 -5.14 -20.23
N GLY A 211 3.50 -5.21 -20.34
CA GLY A 211 2.75 -6.39 -20.72
C GLY A 211 2.23 -7.19 -19.53
N HIS A 212 2.05 -8.48 -19.74
CA HIS A 212 1.45 -9.40 -18.78
C HIS A 212 2.43 -9.82 -17.67
N ASN A 213 2.02 -9.66 -16.40
CA ASN A 213 2.77 -10.07 -15.22
C ASN A 213 1.93 -11.02 -14.38
N THR A 214 2.55 -12.06 -13.85
CA THR A 214 1.90 -13.03 -12.95
C THR A 214 2.59 -13.00 -11.60
N ILE A 215 1.82 -12.75 -10.53
CA ILE A 215 2.30 -12.69 -9.16
C ILE A 215 1.67 -13.84 -8.38
N SER A 216 2.50 -14.76 -7.89
CA SER A 216 2.04 -15.82 -6.98
C SER A 216 1.72 -15.21 -5.61
N VAL A 217 0.59 -15.57 -5.05
CA VAL A 217 0.11 -15.10 -3.76
C VAL A 217 -0.02 -16.30 -2.82
N GLU A 218 0.73 -16.26 -1.72
CA GLU A 218 0.65 -17.30 -0.68
C GLU A 218 -0.37 -16.89 0.39
N ALA A 219 -1.63 -16.69 -0.01
CA ALA A 219 -2.67 -16.33 0.94
C ALA A 219 -3.03 -17.51 1.83
N ALA A 220 -2.77 -17.39 3.13
CA ALA A 220 -3.12 -18.42 4.12
C ALA A 220 -4.60 -18.43 4.49
N ALA A 221 -5.36 -17.35 4.20
CA ALA A 221 -6.76 -17.18 4.57
C ALA A 221 -7.57 -16.54 3.45
N PRO A 222 -8.88 -16.86 3.35
CA PRO A 222 -9.75 -16.24 2.38
C PRO A 222 -9.95 -14.75 2.67
N THR A 223 -10.01 -13.94 1.62
CA THR A 223 -10.32 -12.52 1.69
C THR A 223 -11.45 -12.15 0.71
N SER A 224 -12.26 -11.16 1.07
CA SER A 224 -13.25 -10.55 0.19
C SER A 224 -12.77 -9.21 -0.38
N ASN A 225 -11.65 -8.68 0.10
CA ASN A 225 -11.10 -7.41 -0.38
C ASN A 225 -9.60 -7.57 -0.64
N LEU A 226 -9.20 -7.35 -1.87
CA LEU A 226 -7.82 -7.44 -2.33
C LEU A 226 -7.35 -6.06 -2.77
N LEU A 227 -6.20 -5.62 -2.29
CA LEU A 227 -5.58 -4.37 -2.68
C LEU A 227 -4.35 -4.66 -3.55
N VAL A 228 -4.35 -4.11 -4.75
CA VAL A 228 -3.14 -3.97 -5.58
C VAL A 228 -2.56 -2.60 -5.28
N TRP A 229 -1.51 -2.56 -4.47
CA TRP A 229 -0.87 -1.34 -3.98
C TRP A 229 0.37 -1.02 -4.81
N ILE A 230 0.39 0.13 -5.47
CA ILE A 230 1.56 0.65 -6.19
C ILE A 230 2.45 1.38 -5.17
N SER A 231 3.57 0.77 -4.82
CA SER A 231 4.56 1.31 -3.88
C SER A 231 5.68 2.10 -4.58
N THR A 232 5.80 1.97 -5.90
CA THR A 232 6.74 2.72 -6.73
C THR A 232 6.07 3.05 -8.05
N LEU A 233 6.02 4.33 -8.38
CA LEU A 233 5.57 4.80 -9.68
C LEU A 233 6.52 4.33 -10.77
N GLY A 234 5.93 3.96 -11.90
CA GLY A 234 6.67 3.70 -13.12
C GLY A 234 6.74 4.92 -14.02
N THR A 235 7.11 4.65 -15.25
CA THR A 235 7.12 5.64 -16.34
C THR A 235 6.24 5.13 -17.47
N THR A 236 5.27 5.94 -17.88
CA THR A 236 4.39 5.71 -19.02
C THR A 236 4.55 6.89 -19.99
N ASP A 237 4.94 6.63 -21.24
CA ASP A 237 5.16 7.66 -22.26
C ASP A 237 6.11 8.79 -21.81
N GLY A 238 7.15 8.43 -21.05
CA GLY A 238 8.14 9.37 -20.52
C GLY A 238 7.65 10.22 -19.34
N LYS A 239 6.46 9.95 -18.82
CA LYS A 239 5.87 10.64 -17.66
C LYS A 239 5.94 9.77 -16.42
N SER A 240 6.12 10.38 -15.25
CA SER A 240 6.04 9.68 -13.96
C SER A 240 4.59 9.32 -13.66
N GLN A 241 4.18 8.17 -14.13
CA GLN A 241 2.82 7.65 -14.11
C GLN A 241 2.85 6.14 -14.22
N ALA A 242 2.03 5.44 -13.45
CA ALA A 242 1.75 4.02 -13.64
C ALA A 242 0.39 3.86 -14.32
N ASP A 243 0.23 2.77 -15.08
CA ASP A 243 -1.03 2.36 -15.67
C ASP A 243 -1.29 0.88 -15.39
N ILE A 244 -2.55 0.52 -15.31
CA ILE A 244 -3.00 -0.88 -15.21
C ILE A 244 -4.15 -1.06 -16.20
N SER A 245 -3.95 -1.91 -17.19
CA SER A 245 -4.97 -2.20 -18.20
C SER A 245 -5.87 -3.39 -17.83
N GLU A 246 -5.37 -4.36 -17.05
CA GLU A 246 -6.20 -5.47 -16.59
C GLU A 246 -5.64 -6.10 -15.31
N ILE A 247 -6.53 -6.50 -14.40
CA ILE A 247 -6.24 -7.32 -13.23
C ILE A 247 -7.11 -8.56 -13.27
N THR A 248 -6.46 -9.73 -13.31
CA THR A 248 -7.14 -11.02 -13.24
C THR A 248 -6.72 -11.75 -11.96
N ILE A 249 -7.69 -12.21 -11.18
CA ILE A 249 -7.47 -12.92 -9.93
C ILE A 249 -7.79 -14.39 -10.12
N TYR A 250 -6.93 -15.27 -9.60
CA TYR A 250 -7.13 -16.71 -9.60
C TYR A 250 -7.17 -17.23 -8.16
N ALA A 251 -8.14 -18.10 -7.87
CA ALA A 251 -8.20 -18.81 -6.59
C ALA A 251 -6.99 -19.73 -6.43
N ALA A 252 -6.60 -19.99 -5.19
CA ALA A 252 -5.58 -20.99 -4.89
C ALA A 252 -6.01 -22.40 -5.32
N SER A 253 -5.06 -23.22 -5.69
CA SER A 253 -5.25 -24.64 -6.07
C SER A 253 -5.35 -25.53 -4.86
#